data_c423e4a7581df137a1274975f21f8e67
#
_entry.id   c423e4a7581df137a1274975f21f8e67
#
_cell.length_a   1.000
_cell.length_b   1.000
_cell.length_c   1.000
_cell.angle_alpha   90.00
_cell.angle_beta   90.00
_cell.angle_gamma   90.00
#
_symmetry.space_group_name_H-M   'P 1'
#
loop_
_entity.id
_entity.type
_entity.pdbx_description
1 polymer ?
#
loop_
_entity_poly.entity_id
_entity_poly.type
_entity_poly.pdbx_seq_one_letter_code
_entity_poly.pdbx_strand_id
1 'polypeptide(L)'
;SVVPYYADVPIFKRALWEGEVQQEFTGGVMMHLFLEESPDPEALKKLVRRIAENTKVVYFSITPTISVCRKCGWSAVGIHEKCARCGNEVDVWSRIVGYYRPVKNWNPGKKAEFTLRVHYAL
;
A
#
# COMPACT_ATOMS: atom_id res chain seq x y z
N SER A 1 2.03 3.81 9.99
CA SER A 1 1.49 2.59 10.62
C SER A 1 2.32 2.18 11.81
N VAL A 2 1.67 1.70 12.86
CA VAL A 2 2.32 1.18 14.08
C VAL A 2 2.53 -0.33 14.01
N VAL A 3 1.67 -1.06 13.30
CA VAL A 3 1.92 -2.47 12.98
C VAL A 3 2.88 -2.54 11.81
N PRO A 4 4.02 -3.23 11.94
CA PRO A 4 5.02 -3.29 10.88
C PRO A 4 4.42 -3.78 9.55
N TYR A 5 4.85 -3.21 8.45
CA TYR A 5 4.35 -3.57 7.11
C TYR A 5 4.69 -5.00 6.69
N TYR A 6 5.71 -5.59 7.30
CA TYR A 6 6.12 -6.96 7.06
C TYR A 6 5.40 -7.98 7.96
N ALA A 7 4.60 -7.53 8.93
CA ALA A 7 3.86 -8.45 9.78
C ALA A 7 2.79 -9.19 8.97
N ASP A 8 2.87 -10.50 8.94
CA ASP A 8 1.93 -11.36 8.20
C ASP A 8 0.64 -11.52 9.00
N VAL A 9 -0.24 -10.54 8.87
CA VAL A 9 -1.54 -10.54 9.54
C VAL A 9 -2.65 -10.23 8.54
N PRO A 10 -3.85 -10.83 8.71
CA PRO A 10 -4.99 -10.49 7.86
C PRO A 10 -5.32 -9.00 7.91
N ILE A 11 -5.83 -8.46 6.82
CA ILE A 11 -6.09 -7.02 6.67
C ILE A 11 -7.00 -6.47 7.77
N PHE A 12 -8.06 -7.18 8.12
CA PHE A 12 -9.00 -6.73 9.14
C PHE A 12 -8.41 -6.78 10.55
N LYS A 13 -7.59 -7.79 10.83
CA LYS A 13 -6.89 -7.91 12.11
C LYS A 13 -5.84 -6.80 12.28
N ARG A 14 -5.15 -6.45 11.20
CA ARG A 14 -4.25 -5.29 11.17
C ARG A 14 -5.01 -4.02 11.53
N ALA A 15 -6.17 -3.81 10.92
CA ALA A 15 -7.01 -2.64 11.19
C ALA A 15 -7.48 -2.59 12.66
N LEU A 16 -7.84 -3.72 13.24
CA LEU A 16 -8.23 -3.80 14.64
C LEU A 16 -7.07 -3.38 15.56
N TRP A 17 -5.89 -3.92 15.34
CA TRP A 17 -4.71 -3.59 16.14
C TRP A 17 -4.26 -2.14 15.96
N GLU A 18 -4.21 -1.67 14.72
CA GLU A 18 -3.87 -0.26 14.44
C GLU A 18 -4.83 0.68 15.13
N GLY A 19 -6.13 0.39 15.09
CA GLY A 19 -7.14 1.22 15.72
C GLY A 19 -6.96 1.33 17.23
N GLU A 20 -6.66 0.22 17.90
CA GLU A 20 -6.43 0.22 19.34
C GLU A 20 -5.21 1.08 19.71
N VAL A 21 -4.13 0.97 18.96
CA VAL A 21 -2.91 1.75 19.23
C VAL A 21 -3.10 3.22 18.84
N GLN A 22 -3.81 3.51 17.76
CA GLN A 22 -4.06 4.89 17.31
C GLN A 22 -4.76 5.74 18.38
N GLN A 23 -5.58 5.13 19.24
CA GLN A 23 -6.27 5.83 20.31
C GLN A 23 -5.30 6.44 21.34
N GLU A 24 -4.09 5.91 21.44
CA GLU A 24 -3.10 6.37 22.40
C GLU A 24 -2.29 7.58 21.90
N PHE A 25 -2.40 7.93 20.64
CA PHE A 25 -1.66 9.05 20.05
C PHE A 25 -2.42 10.36 20.23
N THR A 26 -1.70 11.41 20.57
CA THR A 26 -2.24 12.78 20.68
C THR A 26 -2.03 13.57 19.40
N GLY A 27 -1.13 13.11 18.55
CA GLY A 27 -0.85 13.73 17.25
C GLY A 27 -1.42 12.92 16.10
N GLY A 28 -0.97 13.23 14.89
CA GLY A 28 -1.40 12.52 13.68
C GLY A 28 -0.85 11.10 13.62
N VAL A 29 -1.70 10.18 13.21
CA VAL A 29 -1.32 8.78 13.01
C VAL A 29 -2.10 8.25 11.80
N MET A 30 -1.45 7.41 10.98
CA MET A 30 -2.07 6.88 9.77
C MET A 30 -1.69 5.40 9.58
N MET A 31 -2.67 4.61 9.19
CA MET A 31 -2.46 3.24 8.74
C MET A 31 -2.40 3.21 7.21
N HIS A 32 -1.33 2.63 6.66
CA HIS A 32 -1.24 2.38 5.23
C HIS A 32 -1.55 0.91 4.94
N LEU A 33 -2.46 0.68 3.99
CA LEU A 33 -2.76 -0.65 3.47
C LEU A 33 -2.25 -0.72 2.03
N PHE A 34 -1.33 -1.63 1.78
CA PHE A 34 -0.75 -1.83 0.45
C PHE A 34 -1.49 -2.95 -0.27
N LEU A 35 -1.93 -2.67 -1.50
CA LEU A 35 -2.64 -3.65 -2.32
C LEU A 35 -1.75 -4.22 -3.38
N GLU A 36 -1.92 -5.51 -3.66
CA GLU A 36 -1.16 -6.24 -4.65
C GLU A 36 -1.54 -5.84 -6.08
N GLU A 37 -2.83 -5.64 -6.31
CA GLU A 37 -3.37 -5.34 -7.63
C GLU A 37 -4.54 -4.37 -7.55
N SER A 38 -5.11 -4.02 -8.69
CA SER A 38 -6.29 -3.16 -8.74
C SER A 38 -7.49 -3.90 -8.11
N PRO A 39 -8.07 -3.35 -7.03
CA PRO A 39 -9.17 -4.02 -6.36
C PRO A 39 -10.47 -3.86 -7.15
N ASP A 40 -11.40 -4.82 -6.95
CA ASP A 40 -12.77 -4.63 -7.37
C ASP A 40 -13.37 -3.45 -6.58
N PRO A 41 -14.03 -2.48 -7.25
CA PRO A 41 -14.61 -1.32 -6.56
C PRO A 41 -15.58 -1.68 -5.43
N GLU A 42 -16.39 -2.73 -5.59
CA GLU A 42 -17.31 -3.16 -4.56
C GLU A 42 -16.60 -3.78 -3.35
N ALA A 43 -15.53 -4.56 -3.59
CA ALA A 43 -14.72 -5.11 -2.52
C ALA A 43 -14.02 -4.00 -1.74
N LEU A 44 -13.48 -3.00 -2.44
CA LEU A 44 -12.84 -1.84 -1.82
C LEU A 44 -13.83 -1.05 -0.97
N LYS A 45 -15.01 -0.80 -1.48
CA LYS A 45 -16.10 -0.10 -0.77
C LYS A 45 -16.47 -0.83 0.52
N LYS A 46 -16.62 -2.15 0.46
CA LYS A 46 -16.92 -2.98 1.64
C LYS A 46 -15.80 -2.91 2.67
N LEU A 47 -14.56 -2.96 2.23
CA LEU A 47 -13.40 -2.87 3.12
C LEU A 47 -13.37 -1.52 3.86
N VAL A 48 -13.52 -0.42 3.14
CA VAL A 48 -13.53 0.92 3.73
C VAL A 48 -14.65 1.04 4.77
N ARG A 49 -15.84 0.57 4.43
CA ARG A 49 -16.99 0.60 5.33
C ARG A 49 -16.77 -0.24 6.58
N ARG A 50 -16.25 -1.46 6.43
CA ARG A 50 -15.97 -2.35 7.56
C ARG A 50 -14.92 -1.74 8.50
N ILE A 51 -13.87 -1.14 7.98
CA ILE A 51 -12.86 -0.48 8.79
C ILE A 51 -13.50 0.69 9.55
N ALA A 52 -14.26 1.53 8.88
CA ALA A 52 -14.89 2.69 9.49
C ALA A 52 -15.91 2.32 10.57
N GLU A 53 -16.70 1.28 10.35
CA GLU A 53 -17.79 0.89 11.26
C GLU A 53 -17.37 -0.05 12.38
N ASN A 54 -16.33 -0.86 12.18
CA ASN A 54 -15.96 -1.95 13.09
C ASN A 54 -14.60 -1.84 13.75
N THR A 55 -13.84 -0.79 13.46
CA THR A 55 -12.53 -0.56 14.07
C THR A 55 -12.41 0.84 14.62
N LYS A 56 -11.40 1.05 15.48
CA LYS A 56 -11.09 2.37 16.04
C LYS A 56 -10.07 3.15 15.22
N VAL A 57 -9.80 2.72 13.98
CA VAL A 57 -8.85 3.41 13.10
C VAL A 57 -9.37 4.82 12.81
N VAL A 58 -8.54 5.82 13.14
CA VAL A 58 -8.86 7.24 12.97
C VAL A 58 -8.57 7.70 11.54
N TYR A 59 -7.45 7.23 10.98
CA TYR A 59 -6.99 7.65 9.67
C TYR A 59 -6.27 6.50 8.97
N PHE A 60 -6.66 6.23 7.73
CA PHE A 60 -6.01 5.18 6.93
C PHE A 60 -6.02 5.54 5.45
N SER A 61 -5.10 4.95 4.73
CA SER A 61 -5.05 5.06 3.28
C SER A 61 -4.88 3.68 2.65
N ILE A 62 -5.38 3.55 1.44
CA ILE A 62 -5.26 2.34 0.64
C ILE A 62 -4.39 2.70 -0.55
N THR A 63 -3.24 2.02 -0.67
CA THR A 63 -2.20 2.37 -1.63
C THR A 63 -1.93 1.20 -2.57
N PRO A 64 -2.28 1.31 -3.84
CA PRO A 64 -1.84 0.35 -4.83
C PRO A 64 -0.38 0.63 -5.21
N THR A 65 0.32 -0.40 -5.66
CA THR A 65 1.60 -0.23 -6.34
C THR A 65 1.33 0.01 -7.80
N ILE A 66 2.02 0.95 -8.42
CA ILE A 66 1.82 1.34 -9.81
C ILE A 66 3.12 1.17 -10.58
N SER A 67 3.04 0.51 -11.74
CA SER A 67 4.15 0.39 -12.67
C SER A 67 3.95 1.33 -13.83
N VAL A 68 4.97 2.12 -14.17
CA VAL A 68 4.92 3.13 -15.22
C VAL A 68 6.07 2.94 -16.19
N CYS A 69 5.77 2.89 -17.49
CA CYS A 69 6.78 2.88 -18.53
C CYS A 69 7.20 4.30 -18.88
N ARG A 70 8.48 4.60 -18.72
CA ARG A 70 9.02 5.93 -19.05
C ARG A 70 9.03 6.22 -20.55
N LYS A 71 9.08 5.19 -21.37
CA LYS A 71 9.29 5.35 -22.80
C LYS A 71 7.98 5.63 -23.55
N CYS A 72 6.92 4.85 -23.25
CA CYS A 72 5.64 5.00 -23.96
C CYS A 72 4.51 5.53 -23.09
N GLY A 73 4.74 5.74 -21.78
CA GLY A 73 3.72 6.25 -20.87
C GLY A 73 2.70 5.22 -20.39
N TRP A 74 2.87 3.94 -20.75
CA TRP A 74 1.99 2.88 -20.23
C TRP A 74 2.06 2.79 -18.71
N SER A 75 0.92 2.60 -18.08
CA SER A 75 0.85 2.41 -16.64
C SER A 75 -0.18 1.33 -16.29
N ALA A 76 0.09 0.63 -15.20
CA ALA A 76 -0.83 -0.37 -14.66
C ALA A 76 -0.64 -0.51 -13.17
N VAL A 77 -1.69 -0.96 -12.48
CA VAL A 77 -1.62 -1.30 -11.07
C VAL A 77 -0.96 -2.66 -10.91
N GLY A 78 -0.14 -2.80 -9.88
CA GLY A 78 0.64 -4.00 -9.61
C GLY A 78 2.12 -3.83 -9.93
N ILE A 79 2.90 -4.85 -9.60
CA ILE A 79 4.34 -4.89 -9.87
C ILE A 79 4.56 -5.61 -11.19
N HIS A 80 5.04 -4.88 -12.19
CA HIS A 80 5.38 -5.43 -13.50
C HIS A 80 6.87 -5.24 -13.77
N GLU A 81 7.50 -6.21 -14.40
CA GLU A 81 8.92 -6.12 -14.75
C GLU A 81 9.12 -5.38 -16.07
N LYS A 82 8.19 -5.53 -17.00
CA LYS A 82 8.27 -4.94 -18.33
C LYS A 82 6.93 -4.37 -18.79
N CYS A 83 7.01 -3.36 -19.65
CA CYS A 83 5.85 -2.74 -20.27
C CYS A 83 5.12 -3.73 -21.17
N ALA A 84 3.82 -3.85 -20.98
CA ALA A 84 2.98 -4.70 -21.82
C ALA A 84 2.82 -4.16 -23.24
N ARG A 85 3.08 -2.86 -23.46
CA ARG A 85 2.93 -2.21 -24.75
C ARG A 85 4.21 -2.23 -25.59
N CYS A 86 5.36 -1.86 -25.02
CA CYS A 86 6.62 -1.72 -25.76
C CYS A 86 7.74 -2.65 -25.29
N GLY A 87 7.54 -3.43 -24.24
CA GLY A 87 8.51 -4.39 -23.74
C GLY A 87 9.70 -3.81 -22.97
N ASN A 88 9.76 -2.50 -22.77
CA ASN A 88 10.83 -1.86 -22.01
C ASN A 88 10.63 -2.01 -20.49
N GLU A 89 11.69 -1.76 -19.74
CA GLU A 89 11.62 -1.76 -18.29
C GLU A 89 10.65 -0.70 -17.78
N VAL A 90 9.96 -0.97 -16.70
CA VAL A 90 9.05 -0.06 -16.05
C VAL A 90 9.56 0.34 -14.68
N ASP A 91 9.15 1.53 -14.23
CA ASP A 91 9.39 1.98 -12.87
C ASP A 91 8.22 1.59 -11.98
N VAL A 92 8.53 0.99 -10.84
CA VAL A 92 7.54 0.66 -9.82
C VAL A 92 7.44 1.83 -8.84
N TRP A 93 6.24 2.36 -8.67
CA TRP A 93 5.95 3.47 -7.78
C TRP A 93 5.15 2.99 -6.59
N SER A 94 5.57 3.41 -5.40
CA SER A 94 4.83 3.17 -4.17
C SER A 94 5.11 4.29 -3.17
N ARG A 95 4.38 4.31 -2.05
CA ARG A 95 4.65 5.27 -0.98
C ARG A 95 5.89 4.86 -0.21
N ILE A 96 6.87 5.75 -0.12
CA ILE A 96 8.05 5.52 0.72
C ILE A 96 7.69 5.75 2.20
N VAL A 97 7.02 6.85 2.48
CA VAL A 97 6.40 7.17 3.77
C VAL A 97 4.98 7.64 3.52
N GLY A 98 4.80 8.93 3.23
CA GLY A 98 3.53 9.51 2.89
C GLY A 98 3.41 9.96 1.44
N TYR A 99 4.49 9.91 0.66
CA TYR A 99 4.52 10.34 -0.73
C TYR A 99 4.97 9.23 -1.67
N TYR A 100 4.58 9.34 -2.93
CA TYR A 100 4.94 8.38 -3.98
C TYR A 100 6.30 8.72 -4.58
N ARG A 101 7.09 7.68 -4.81
CA ARG A 101 8.39 7.78 -5.50
C ARG A 101 8.74 6.44 -6.14
N PRO A 102 9.47 6.43 -7.27
CA PRO A 102 9.97 5.17 -7.84
C PRO A 102 10.82 4.40 -6.83
N VAL A 103 10.50 3.14 -6.62
CA VAL A 103 11.17 2.30 -5.61
C VAL A 103 12.68 2.24 -5.84
N LYS A 104 13.13 2.24 -7.10
CA LYS A 104 14.56 2.23 -7.43
C LYS A 104 15.35 3.42 -6.88
N ASN A 105 14.65 4.54 -6.60
CA ASN A 105 15.27 5.77 -6.08
C ASN A 105 15.22 5.85 -4.56
N TRP A 106 14.70 4.83 -3.89
CA TRP A 106 14.66 4.79 -2.43
C TRP A 106 16.06 4.46 -1.88
N ASN A 107 16.32 4.84 -0.63
CA ASN A 107 17.53 4.41 0.04
C ASN A 107 17.52 2.88 0.28
N PRO A 108 18.70 2.25 0.51
CA PRO A 108 18.78 0.79 0.67
C PRO A 108 17.91 0.22 1.77
N GLY A 109 17.78 0.92 2.91
CA GLY A 109 16.93 0.48 4.01
C GLY A 109 15.45 0.44 3.63
N LYS A 110 14.96 1.45 2.93
CA LYS A 110 13.58 1.51 2.48
C LYS A 110 13.29 0.53 1.34
N LYS A 111 14.27 0.27 0.46
CA LYS A 111 14.13 -0.79 -0.56
C LYS A 111 13.98 -2.16 0.08
N ALA A 112 14.77 -2.45 1.11
CA ALA A 112 14.65 -3.70 1.86
C ALA A 112 13.29 -3.80 2.56
N GLU A 113 12.82 -2.73 3.17
CA GLU A 113 11.49 -2.69 3.79
C GLU A 113 10.38 -2.94 2.78
N PHE A 114 10.48 -2.38 1.56
CA PHE A 114 9.50 -2.61 0.49
C PHE A 114 9.37 -4.09 0.13
N THR A 115 10.49 -4.81 0.04
CA THR A 115 10.46 -6.24 -0.29
C THR A 115 9.79 -7.09 0.80
N LEU A 116 9.75 -6.59 2.04
CA LEU A 116 9.15 -7.27 3.17
C LEU A 116 7.69 -6.89 3.41
N ARG A 117 7.18 -5.87 2.72
CA ARG A 117 5.79 -5.42 2.88
C ARG A 117 4.80 -6.51 2.52
N VAL A 118 3.75 -6.63 3.33
CA VAL A 118 2.61 -7.48 3.01
C VAL A 118 1.66 -6.69 2.11
N HIS A 119 1.41 -7.22 0.91
CA HIS A 119 0.46 -6.66 -0.05
C HIS A 119 -0.81 -7.50 -0.05
N TYR A 120 -1.95 -6.85 0.14
CA TYR A 120 -3.22 -7.55 0.26
C TYR A 120 -3.93 -7.64 -1.08
N ALA A 121 -4.57 -8.79 -1.33
CA ALA A 121 -5.52 -8.99 -2.41
C ALA A 121 -6.94 -8.89 -1.86
N LEU A 122 -7.81 -8.18 -2.56
CA LEU A 122 -9.21 -8.02 -2.17
C LEU A 122 -10.15 -8.83 -3.05
#